data_77463c71f82d5336eecb623be1b9f56f
#
_entry.id   77463c71f82d5336eecb623be1b9f56f
#
_cell.length_a   1.000
_cell.length_b   1.000
_cell.length_c   1.000
_cell.angle_alpha   90.00
_cell.angle_beta   90.00
_cell.angle_gamma   90.00
#
_symmetry.space_group_name_H-M   'P 1'
#
loop_
_entity.id
_entity.type
_entity.pdbx_description
1 polymer ?
#
loop_
_entity_poly.entity_id
_entity_poly.type
_entity_poly.pdbx_seq_one_letter_code
_entity_poly.pdbx_strand_id
1 'polypeptide(L)'
;SFDDAFPRLVLGDLAKDQLLALSGAEPYFPQILRHLRALQRAAESWTEGAGFRPDVTSSPESNATLTHGQYGPQRDFPTPEPFPQERWSDHTKFTGGPGGRLYYKFLAVEAVASDGSSERVARVAVGYVGPHLQTVKYH
;
A
#
# COMPACT_ATOMS: atom_id res chain seq x y z
N SER A 1 9.78 -3.58 -15.85
CA SER A 1 9.75 -2.54 -14.83
C SER A 1 8.64 -2.80 -13.83
N PHE A 2 8.66 -2.05 -12.73
CA PHE A 2 7.60 -2.16 -11.71
C PHE A 2 6.22 -1.87 -12.31
N ASP A 3 6.11 -0.81 -13.09
CA ASP A 3 4.83 -0.40 -13.68
C ASP A 3 4.29 -1.45 -14.66
N ASP A 4 5.16 -2.17 -15.35
CA ASP A 4 4.74 -3.26 -16.23
C ASP A 4 4.20 -4.45 -15.44
N ALA A 5 4.84 -4.78 -14.31
CA ALA A 5 4.43 -5.90 -13.46
C ALA A 5 3.18 -5.56 -12.63
N PHE A 6 3.04 -4.29 -12.23
CA PHE A 6 1.97 -3.85 -11.32
C PHE A 6 1.30 -2.57 -11.85
N PRO A 7 0.57 -2.64 -12.98
CA PRO A 7 0.03 -1.44 -13.62
C PRO A 7 -1.04 -0.70 -12.81
N ARG A 8 -1.63 -1.33 -11.80
CA ARG A 8 -2.61 -0.68 -10.92
C ARG A 8 -1.98 -0.07 -9.69
N LEU A 9 -0.69 -0.31 -9.44
CA LEU A 9 0.01 0.20 -8.26
C LEU A 9 0.84 1.42 -8.63
N VAL A 10 0.92 2.36 -7.68
CA VAL A 10 1.76 3.55 -7.77
C VAL A 10 2.62 3.60 -6.51
N LEU A 11 3.93 3.74 -6.67
CA LEU A 11 4.83 3.85 -5.53
C LEU A 11 4.98 5.32 -5.13
N GLY A 12 4.79 5.60 -3.84
CA GLY A 12 5.27 6.86 -3.26
C GLY A 12 6.80 6.87 -3.23
N ASP A 13 7.39 8.06 -3.09
CA ASP A 13 8.85 8.22 -3.18
C ASP A 13 9.60 7.39 -2.14
N LEU A 14 9.10 7.35 -0.89
CA LEU A 14 9.74 6.55 0.15
C LEU A 14 9.67 5.05 -0.16
N ALA A 15 8.50 4.54 -0.53
CA ALA A 15 8.34 3.13 -0.86
C ALA A 15 9.22 2.73 -2.05
N LYS A 16 9.35 3.60 -3.05
CA LYS A 16 10.22 3.38 -4.18
C LYS A 16 11.67 3.19 -3.74
N ASP A 17 12.17 4.08 -2.88
CA ASP A 17 13.53 3.99 -2.36
C ASP A 17 13.72 2.71 -1.53
N GLN A 18 12.73 2.35 -0.72
CA GLN A 18 12.78 1.14 0.10
C GLN A 18 12.84 -0.12 -0.76
N LEU A 19 12.04 -0.20 -1.82
CA LEU A 19 12.06 -1.35 -2.73
C LEU A 19 13.35 -1.42 -3.54
N LEU A 20 13.87 -0.28 -3.99
CA LEU A 20 15.14 -0.24 -4.72
C LEU A 20 16.34 -0.66 -3.86
N ALA A 21 16.24 -0.48 -2.54
CA ALA A 21 17.29 -0.89 -1.62
C ALA A 21 17.33 -2.41 -1.36
N LEU A 22 16.30 -3.15 -1.75
CA LEU A 22 16.26 -4.61 -1.58
C LEU A 22 17.16 -5.29 -2.60
N SER A 23 17.92 -6.29 -2.14
CA SER A 23 18.81 -7.08 -3.01
C SER A 23 18.09 -8.22 -3.72
N GLY A 24 16.95 -8.65 -3.18
CA GLY A 24 16.25 -9.86 -3.60
C GLY A 24 16.62 -11.10 -2.80
N ALA A 25 17.65 -11.01 -1.95
CA ALA A 25 18.10 -12.12 -1.11
C ALA A 25 17.50 -12.11 0.30
N GLU A 26 16.77 -11.08 0.67
CA GLU A 26 16.13 -10.99 1.98
C GLU A 26 15.12 -12.12 2.18
N PRO A 27 15.05 -12.74 3.38
CA PRO A 27 14.09 -13.82 3.63
C PRO A 27 12.62 -13.40 3.44
N TYR A 28 12.30 -12.14 3.65
CA TYR A 28 10.95 -11.60 3.51
C TYR A 28 10.64 -11.09 2.09
N PHE A 29 11.62 -11.08 1.18
CA PHE A 29 11.41 -10.55 -0.17
C PHE A 29 10.29 -11.26 -0.93
N PRO A 30 10.17 -12.61 -0.90
CA PRO A 30 9.04 -13.28 -1.55
C PRO A 30 7.67 -12.86 -1.01
N GLN A 31 7.59 -12.53 0.29
CA GLN A 31 6.34 -12.06 0.88
C GLN A 31 5.99 -10.66 0.39
N ILE A 32 6.96 -9.77 0.26
CA ILE A 32 6.72 -8.44 -0.31
C ILE A 32 6.12 -8.58 -1.71
N LEU A 33 6.71 -9.41 -2.56
CA LEU A 33 6.18 -9.66 -3.91
C LEU A 33 4.77 -10.24 -3.87
N ARG A 34 4.51 -11.18 -2.96
CA ARG A 34 3.17 -11.76 -2.79
C ARG A 34 2.14 -10.70 -2.40
N HIS A 35 2.51 -9.78 -1.51
CA HIS A 35 1.62 -8.70 -1.10
C HIS A 35 1.37 -7.70 -2.22
N LEU A 36 2.39 -7.34 -2.98
CA LEU A 36 2.23 -6.46 -4.16
C LEU A 36 1.29 -7.12 -5.19
N ARG A 37 1.46 -8.42 -5.45
CA ARG A 37 0.57 -9.16 -6.35
C ARG A 37 -0.87 -9.21 -5.83
N ALA A 38 -1.04 -9.38 -4.51
CA ALA A 38 -2.38 -9.41 -3.91
C ALA A 38 -3.08 -8.05 -4.08
N LEU A 39 -2.36 -6.95 -3.88
CA LEU A 39 -2.90 -5.61 -4.13
C LEU A 39 -3.26 -5.41 -5.61
N GLN A 40 -2.39 -5.82 -6.52
CA GLN A 40 -2.63 -5.71 -7.96
C GLN A 40 -3.88 -6.50 -8.38
N ARG A 41 -4.00 -7.74 -7.93
CA ARG A 41 -5.15 -8.60 -8.25
C ARG A 41 -6.45 -8.04 -7.69
N ALA A 42 -6.43 -7.54 -6.45
CA ALA A 42 -7.60 -6.92 -5.84
C ALA A 42 -8.03 -5.68 -6.63
N ALA A 43 -7.07 -4.89 -7.12
CA ALA A 43 -7.36 -3.74 -7.96
C ALA A 43 -7.95 -4.14 -9.31
N GLU A 44 -7.41 -5.17 -9.94
CA GLU A 44 -7.91 -5.67 -11.22
C GLU A 44 -9.34 -6.20 -11.13
N SER A 45 -9.69 -6.86 -10.03
CA SER A 45 -11.01 -7.47 -9.84
C SER A 45 -12.05 -6.54 -9.20
N TRP A 46 -11.62 -5.38 -8.72
CA TRP A 46 -12.52 -4.43 -8.06
C TRP A 46 -13.56 -3.88 -9.03
N THR A 47 -14.80 -3.77 -8.56
CA THR A 47 -15.90 -3.13 -9.28
C THR A 47 -16.59 -2.11 -8.38
N GLU A 48 -17.24 -1.13 -9.00
CA GLU A 48 -17.93 -0.06 -8.28
C GLU A 48 -18.92 -0.64 -7.27
N GLY A 49 -18.90 -0.11 -6.05
CA GLY A 49 -19.73 -0.56 -4.95
C GLY A 49 -19.18 -1.72 -4.14
N ALA A 50 -18.08 -2.35 -4.60
CA ALA A 50 -17.42 -3.42 -3.84
C ALA A 50 -16.38 -2.82 -2.88
N GLY A 51 -16.11 -3.51 -1.77
CA GLY A 51 -14.98 -3.18 -0.90
C GLY A 51 -13.66 -3.59 -1.55
N PHE A 52 -12.59 -2.88 -1.25
CA PHE A 52 -11.25 -3.26 -1.68
C PHE A 52 -10.68 -4.26 -0.67
N ARG A 53 -10.45 -5.50 -1.11
CA ARG A 53 -10.05 -6.61 -0.23
C ARG A 53 -8.90 -7.39 -0.84
N PRO A 54 -7.64 -7.03 -0.55
CA PRO A 54 -6.50 -7.82 -0.99
C PRO A 54 -6.45 -9.17 -0.26
N ASP A 55 -6.01 -10.21 -0.97
CA ASP A 55 -5.91 -11.58 -0.44
C ASP A 55 -4.62 -11.75 0.40
N VAL A 56 -4.47 -10.90 1.39
CA VAL A 56 -3.43 -10.95 2.43
C VAL A 56 -3.98 -10.33 3.69
N THR A 57 -3.41 -10.68 4.84
CA THR A 57 -3.81 -10.07 6.11
C THR A 57 -3.58 -8.56 6.06
N SER A 58 -4.64 -7.81 6.25
CA SER A 58 -4.61 -6.35 6.20
C SER A 58 -5.45 -5.79 7.32
N SER A 59 -5.03 -4.67 7.89
CA SER A 59 -5.75 -3.97 8.94
C SER A 59 -5.44 -2.48 8.91
N PRO A 60 -6.35 -1.64 9.43
CA PRO A 60 -6.04 -0.23 9.65
C PRO A 60 -5.22 -0.06 10.93
N GLU A 61 -4.54 1.08 11.03
CA GLU A 61 -3.96 1.51 12.31
C GLU A 61 -5.08 1.88 13.28
N SER A 62 -4.81 1.73 14.57
CA SER A 62 -5.75 2.20 15.58
C SER A 62 -5.84 3.72 15.57
N ASN A 63 -7.01 4.26 15.91
CA ASN A 63 -7.18 5.69 16.03
C ASN A 63 -6.24 6.29 17.09
N ALA A 64 -5.98 5.56 18.16
CA ALA A 64 -5.05 5.99 19.22
C ALA A 64 -3.63 6.18 18.66
N THR A 65 -3.16 5.29 17.79
CA THR A 65 -1.85 5.42 17.14
C THR A 65 -1.83 6.58 16.16
N LEU A 66 -2.84 6.69 15.30
CA LEU A 66 -2.91 7.75 14.28
C LEU A 66 -2.94 9.16 14.91
N THR A 67 -3.60 9.32 16.02
CA THR A 67 -3.72 10.61 16.70
C THR A 67 -2.62 10.87 17.74
N HIS A 68 -1.76 9.89 18.00
CA HIS A 68 -0.65 10.03 18.96
C HIS A 68 0.38 11.03 18.43
N GLY A 69 0.80 11.98 19.30
CA GLY A 69 1.69 13.07 18.88
C GLY A 69 3.06 12.63 18.38
N GLN A 70 3.56 11.46 18.82
CA GLN A 70 4.85 10.92 18.42
C GLN A 70 4.72 9.84 17.34
N TYR A 71 3.77 8.92 17.47
CA TYR A 71 3.66 7.77 16.58
C TYR A 71 2.85 8.06 15.32
N GLY A 72 1.83 8.91 15.43
CA GLY A 72 1.01 9.30 14.29
C GLY A 72 1.83 9.86 13.12
N PRO A 73 2.72 10.86 13.38
CA PRO A 73 3.55 11.45 12.31
C PRO A 73 4.45 10.46 11.58
N GLN A 74 4.77 9.30 12.17
CA GLN A 74 5.54 8.26 11.48
C GLN A 74 4.81 7.71 10.26
N ARG A 75 3.49 7.94 10.13
CA ARG A 75 2.65 7.52 9.01
C ARG A 75 2.39 8.64 7.99
N ASP A 76 3.15 9.73 8.07
CA ASP A 76 3.05 10.83 7.12
C ASP A 76 4.03 10.62 5.95
N PHE A 77 3.85 9.49 5.23
CA PHE A 77 4.70 9.18 4.08
C PHE A 77 4.33 10.07 2.89
N PRO A 78 5.30 10.35 1.99
CA PRO A 78 4.99 11.02 0.73
C PRO A 78 3.86 10.29 0.00
N THR A 79 2.85 11.05 -0.41
CA THR A 79 1.65 10.51 -1.04
C THR A 79 1.59 10.97 -2.49
N PRO A 80 1.56 10.03 -3.48
CA PRO A 80 1.47 10.40 -4.88
C PRO A 80 0.08 10.95 -5.23
N GLU A 81 0.02 11.87 -6.17
CA GLU A 81 -1.24 12.32 -6.74
C GLU A 81 -1.90 11.18 -7.51
N PRO A 82 -3.24 11.05 -7.50
CA PRO A 82 -4.24 11.92 -6.86
C PRO A 82 -4.73 11.40 -5.49
N PHE A 83 -3.93 10.58 -4.80
CA PHE A 83 -4.35 9.99 -3.53
C PHE A 83 -4.46 11.04 -2.42
N PRO A 84 -5.36 10.83 -1.44
CA PRO A 84 -5.54 11.81 -0.34
C PRO A 84 -4.26 12.00 0.48
N GLN A 85 -3.94 13.25 0.80
CA GLN A 85 -2.79 13.66 1.60
C GLN A 85 -3.12 13.55 3.09
N GLU A 86 -3.19 12.32 3.57
CA GLU A 86 -3.50 12.03 4.98
C GLU A 86 -2.58 10.92 5.48
N ARG A 87 -2.55 10.72 6.81
CA ARG A 87 -1.76 9.64 7.40
C ARG A 87 -2.18 8.30 6.85
N TRP A 88 -1.18 7.45 6.61
CA TRP A 88 -1.40 6.12 6.07
C TRP A 88 -1.84 5.18 7.19
N SER A 89 -2.92 4.48 6.99
CA SER A 89 -3.54 3.63 7.99
C SER A 89 -3.55 2.15 7.60
N ASP A 90 -4.09 1.84 6.43
CA ASP A 90 -4.21 0.46 5.96
C ASP A 90 -2.84 -0.11 5.65
N HIS A 91 -2.58 -1.31 6.15
CA HIS A 91 -1.29 -1.97 5.94
C HIS A 91 -1.45 -3.48 5.95
N THR A 92 -0.52 -4.15 5.26
CA THR A 92 -0.35 -5.60 5.32
C THR A 92 0.85 -5.93 6.20
N LYS A 93 0.94 -7.17 6.65
CA LYS A 93 2.00 -7.64 7.54
C LYS A 93 2.75 -8.79 6.90
N PHE A 94 4.08 -8.71 6.91
CA PHE A 94 4.92 -9.81 6.45
C PHE A 94 5.93 -10.19 7.53
N THR A 95 6.40 -11.45 7.48
CA THR A 95 7.30 -12.05 8.46
C THR A 95 8.61 -12.47 7.79
N GLY A 96 9.53 -13.07 8.53
CA GLY A 96 10.81 -13.53 7.99
C GLY A 96 11.95 -12.56 8.21
N GLY A 97 11.75 -11.60 9.10
CA GLY A 97 12.73 -10.61 9.53
C GLY A 97 12.25 -9.96 10.82
N PRO A 98 12.62 -8.73 11.12
CA PRO A 98 12.20 -8.05 12.35
C PRO A 98 10.72 -7.63 12.34
N GLY A 99 9.89 -8.26 11.53
CA GLY A 99 8.51 -7.88 11.32
C GLY A 99 8.42 -6.74 10.32
N GLY A 100 7.58 -6.90 9.31
CA GLY A 100 7.47 -5.90 8.26
C GLY A 100 6.04 -5.46 8.01
N ARG A 101 5.92 -4.28 7.43
CA ARG A 101 4.64 -3.67 7.08
C ARG A 101 4.73 -3.07 5.69
N LEU A 102 3.63 -3.20 4.93
CA LEU A 102 3.41 -2.52 3.67
C LEU A 102 2.17 -1.67 3.82
N TYR A 103 2.32 -0.36 3.73
CA TYR A 103 1.20 0.58 3.83
C TYR A 103 0.70 0.95 2.44
N TYR A 104 -0.62 0.95 2.28
CA TYR A 104 -1.25 1.25 1.00
C TYR A 104 -2.48 2.14 1.17
N LYS A 105 -2.84 2.81 0.07
CA LYS A 105 -4.09 3.56 -0.05
C LYS A 105 -4.82 3.09 -1.30
N PHE A 106 -6.13 2.91 -1.19
CA PHE A 106 -7.01 2.62 -2.32
C PHE A 106 -7.68 3.90 -2.80
N LEU A 107 -7.85 4.01 -4.11
CA LEU A 107 -8.63 5.10 -4.70
C LEU A 107 -9.33 4.59 -5.96
N ALA A 108 -10.62 4.87 -6.07
CA ALA A 108 -11.35 4.64 -7.31
C ALA A 108 -11.17 5.86 -8.21
N VAL A 109 -10.73 5.65 -9.43
CA VAL A 109 -10.48 6.72 -10.41
C VAL A 109 -11.26 6.45 -11.69
N GLU A 110 -11.60 7.49 -12.43
CA GLU A 110 -12.25 7.33 -13.72
C GLU A 110 -11.26 6.88 -14.79
N ALA A 111 -11.67 5.90 -15.57
CA ALA A 111 -10.96 5.45 -16.76
C ALA A 111 -11.89 5.59 -17.97
N VAL A 112 -11.39 6.20 -19.04
CA VAL A 112 -12.17 6.41 -20.26
C VAL A 112 -11.81 5.33 -21.27
N ALA A 113 -12.82 4.57 -21.70
CA ALA A 113 -12.64 3.54 -22.73
C ALA A 113 -12.55 4.18 -24.12
N SER A 114 -12.09 3.40 -25.09
CA SER A 114 -11.92 3.85 -26.48
C SER A 114 -13.23 4.29 -27.14
N ASP A 115 -14.38 3.81 -26.64
CA ASP A 115 -15.71 4.19 -27.14
C ASP A 115 -16.25 5.48 -26.50
N GLY A 116 -15.45 6.14 -25.63
CA GLY A 116 -15.86 7.35 -24.94
C GLY A 116 -16.63 7.13 -23.64
N SER A 117 -17.00 5.88 -23.32
CA SER A 117 -17.61 5.56 -22.04
C SER A 117 -16.58 5.67 -20.92
N SER A 118 -17.04 5.91 -19.69
CA SER A 118 -16.17 5.93 -18.52
C SER A 118 -16.67 4.97 -17.46
N GLU A 119 -15.73 4.40 -16.72
CA GLU A 119 -16.00 3.58 -15.55
C GLU A 119 -14.99 3.93 -14.46
N ARG A 120 -15.31 3.60 -13.22
CA ARG A 120 -14.36 3.76 -12.13
C ARG A 120 -13.59 2.47 -11.94
N VAL A 121 -12.29 2.61 -11.83
CA VAL A 121 -11.36 1.49 -11.63
C VAL A 121 -10.53 1.75 -10.38
N ALA A 122 -10.02 0.66 -9.79
CA ALA A 122 -9.19 0.77 -8.60
C ALA A 122 -7.75 1.10 -8.95
N ARG A 123 -7.17 2.03 -8.20
CA ARG A 123 -5.73 2.29 -8.16
C ARG A 123 -5.28 2.17 -6.72
N VAL A 124 -4.05 1.75 -6.52
CA VAL A 124 -3.49 1.56 -5.18
C VAL A 124 -2.13 2.23 -5.11
N ALA A 125 -1.94 3.07 -4.10
CA ALA A 125 -0.63 3.64 -3.80
C ALA A 125 0.03 2.83 -2.69
N VAL A 126 1.34 2.60 -2.82
CA VAL A 126 2.17 1.98 -1.79
C VAL A 126 3.08 3.07 -1.23
N GLY A 127 2.98 3.33 0.08
CA GLY A 127 3.69 4.44 0.71
C GLY A 127 4.90 4.05 1.55
N TYR A 128 4.92 2.81 2.03
CA TYR A 128 5.97 2.34 2.92
C TYR A 128 6.10 0.83 2.82
N VAL A 129 7.33 0.34 2.72
CA VAL A 129 7.65 -1.09 2.79
C VAL A 129 8.88 -1.24 3.68
N GLY A 130 8.70 -1.70 4.89
CA GLY A 130 9.82 -1.76 5.82
C GLY A 130 9.44 -2.30 7.19
N PRO A 131 10.32 -2.07 8.19
CA PRO A 131 10.11 -2.56 9.54
C PRO A 131 8.83 -2.02 10.18
N HIS A 132 8.34 -2.78 11.17
CA HIS A 132 7.19 -2.38 11.98
C HIS A 132 7.42 -1.00 12.62
N LEU A 133 6.50 -0.08 12.39
CA LEU A 133 6.53 1.25 13.00
C LEU A 133 6.00 1.20 14.43
N GLN A 134 6.36 2.19 15.24
CA GLN A 134 5.89 2.27 16.61
C GLN A 134 4.39 2.54 16.66
N THR A 135 3.72 1.90 17.61
CA THR A 135 2.30 2.11 17.90
C THR A 135 2.14 2.31 19.42
N VAL A 136 0.94 2.64 19.87
CA VAL A 136 0.66 2.75 21.31
C VAL A 136 0.82 1.40 22.04
N LYS A 137 0.75 0.27 21.30
CA LYS A 137 0.97 -1.07 21.84
C LYS A 137 2.37 -1.62 21.56
N TYR A 138 3.11 -1.03 20.64
CA TYR A 138 4.43 -1.48 20.22
C TYR A 138 5.36 -0.27 20.12
N HIS A 139 6.16 -0.09 21.11
CA HIS A 139 7.13 0.99 21.21
C HIS A 139 8.27 0.59 22.18
#